data_6ed71eaf8ffb4b87ff177e0ff811a19c
#
_entry.id   6ed71eaf8ffb4b87ff177e0ff811a19c
#
_cell.length_a   1.000
_cell.length_b   1.000
_cell.length_c   1.000
_cell.angle_alpha   90.00
_cell.angle_beta   90.00
_cell.angle_gamma   90.00
#
_symmetry.space_group_name_H-M   'P 1'
#
loop_
_entity.id
_entity.type
_entity.pdbx_description
1 polymer ?
#
loop_
_entity_poly.entity_id
_entity_poly.type
_entity_poly.pdbx_seq_one_letter_code
_entity_poly.pdbx_strand_id
1 'polypeptide(L)'
;MTKLPSRLHHTAYVTKALEATRAFYEDVLGIPLAATWCETDFLFGKDRTYCHCFFGIGDGGALAFFQFADKEDEALFVPDMPATPFVHLALKVDEETQAEMEKRIKQHGLEATYTLEHGYCRSVYVVDPNGMTVEFTCDDPRAAIGEEERRANAQAELQRWLAGDHTSNNDFRHAEAA
;
A
#
# COMPACT_ATOMS: atom_id res chain seq x y z
N MET A 1 23.65 10.31 16.22
CA MET A 1 22.31 9.78 15.83
C MET A 1 22.38 9.27 14.40
N THR A 2 21.88 8.08 14.12
CA THR A 2 21.81 7.54 12.76
C THR A 2 20.80 8.36 11.96
N LYS A 3 21.20 8.84 10.76
CA LYS A 3 20.28 9.57 9.88
C LYS A 3 19.33 8.56 9.23
N LEU A 4 18.05 8.72 9.45
CA LEU A 4 17.02 7.86 8.87
C LEU A 4 16.64 8.30 7.44
N PRO A 5 16.13 7.38 6.57
CA PRO A 5 15.46 7.76 5.35
C PRO A 5 14.29 8.70 5.65
N SER A 6 14.06 9.70 4.79
CA SER A 6 13.05 10.74 5.05
C SER A 6 11.62 10.31 4.73
N ARG A 7 11.46 9.45 3.70
CA ARG A 7 10.18 8.90 3.24
C ARG A 7 10.39 7.71 2.29
N LEU A 8 9.32 7.03 1.97
CA LEU A 8 9.32 6.08 0.84
C LEU A 8 9.39 6.87 -0.47
N HIS A 9 10.42 6.61 -1.31
CA HIS A 9 10.55 7.31 -2.60
C HIS A 9 9.50 6.80 -3.59
N HIS A 10 9.47 5.51 -3.84
CA HIS A 10 8.44 4.84 -4.64
C HIS A 10 8.41 3.34 -4.29
N THR A 11 7.29 2.71 -4.60
CA THR A 11 7.19 1.25 -4.73
C THR A 11 7.46 0.85 -6.16
N ALA A 12 7.75 -0.44 -6.42
CA ALA A 12 7.92 -0.94 -7.77
C ALA A 12 7.28 -2.32 -7.91
N TYR A 13 6.36 -2.45 -8.86
CA TYR A 13 5.65 -3.69 -9.16
C TYR A 13 5.64 -3.93 -10.67
N VAL A 14 5.47 -5.17 -11.10
CA VAL A 14 5.26 -5.50 -12.52
C VAL A 14 3.79 -5.77 -12.75
N THR A 15 3.24 -5.17 -13.81
CA THR A 15 1.85 -5.38 -14.26
C THR A 15 1.82 -6.01 -15.66
N LYS A 16 0.80 -6.84 -15.91
CA LYS A 16 0.48 -7.35 -17.25
C LYS A 16 -0.50 -6.45 -18.01
N ALA A 17 -1.11 -5.49 -17.32
CA ALA A 17 -2.20 -4.67 -17.85
C ALA A 17 -2.03 -3.21 -17.39
N LEU A 18 -1.05 -2.49 -17.99
CA LEU A 18 -0.69 -1.15 -17.57
C LEU A 18 -1.85 -0.16 -17.69
N GLU A 19 -2.68 -0.26 -18.75
CA GLU A 19 -3.84 0.62 -18.89
C GLU A 19 -4.93 0.33 -17.85
N ALA A 20 -5.18 -0.93 -17.49
CA ALA A 20 -6.09 -1.25 -16.39
C ALA A 20 -5.56 -0.72 -15.05
N THR A 21 -4.25 -0.82 -14.85
CA THR A 21 -3.56 -0.24 -13.67
C THR A 21 -3.70 1.27 -13.64
N ARG A 22 -3.46 1.96 -14.77
CA ARG A 22 -3.64 3.41 -14.89
C ARG A 22 -5.10 3.82 -14.57
N ALA A 23 -6.06 3.15 -15.22
CA ALA A 23 -7.48 3.45 -15.00
C ALA A 23 -7.89 3.28 -13.52
N PHE A 24 -7.37 2.25 -12.87
CA PHE A 24 -7.64 2.04 -11.44
C PHE A 24 -7.04 3.15 -10.58
N TYR A 25 -5.75 3.43 -10.70
CA TYR A 25 -5.10 4.42 -9.84
C TYR A 25 -5.52 5.86 -10.17
N GLU A 26 -5.61 6.22 -11.45
CA GLU A 26 -5.93 7.59 -11.86
C GLU A 26 -7.43 7.85 -11.93
N ASP A 27 -8.19 7.05 -12.69
CA ASP A 27 -9.60 7.34 -12.93
C ASP A 27 -10.48 6.97 -11.71
N VAL A 28 -10.23 5.79 -11.09
CA VAL A 28 -10.99 5.35 -9.91
C VAL A 28 -10.50 6.06 -8.65
N LEU A 29 -9.23 5.92 -8.30
CA LEU A 29 -8.70 6.41 -7.02
C LEU A 29 -8.33 7.91 -7.06
N GLY A 30 -8.11 8.50 -8.26
CA GLY A 30 -7.69 9.90 -8.40
C GLY A 30 -6.22 10.14 -8.04
N ILE A 31 -5.40 9.11 -8.03
CA ILE A 31 -3.96 9.19 -7.85
C ILE A 31 -3.33 9.43 -9.23
N PRO A 32 -2.85 10.64 -9.55
CA PRO A 32 -2.51 11.01 -10.91
C PRO A 32 -1.28 10.29 -11.44
N LEU A 33 -1.27 9.97 -12.73
CA LEU A 33 -0.06 9.57 -13.46
C LEU A 33 0.91 10.75 -13.51
N ALA A 34 1.99 10.68 -12.74
CA ALA A 34 2.96 11.76 -12.57
C ALA A 34 4.14 11.68 -13.56
N ALA A 35 4.53 10.48 -13.98
CA ALA A 35 5.59 10.26 -14.95
C ALA A 35 5.46 8.91 -15.66
N THR A 36 5.96 8.86 -16.89
CA THR A 36 6.10 7.62 -17.68
C THR A 36 7.45 7.61 -18.36
N TRP A 37 8.24 6.58 -18.12
CA TRP A 37 9.53 6.35 -18.75
C TRP A 37 9.46 5.09 -19.59
N CYS A 38 9.95 5.16 -20.82
CA CYS A 38 10.07 4.00 -21.71
C CYS A 38 11.55 3.82 -22.00
N GLU A 39 12.11 2.69 -21.60
CA GLU A 39 13.55 2.47 -21.59
C GLU A 39 13.90 1.09 -22.13
N THR A 40 15.13 0.95 -22.61
CA THR A 40 15.72 -0.33 -22.94
C THR A 40 17.07 -0.42 -22.25
N ASP A 41 17.21 -1.38 -21.35
CA ASP A 41 18.41 -1.61 -20.58
C ASP A 41 18.92 -3.04 -20.75
N PHE A 42 20.25 -3.19 -20.69
CA PHE A 42 20.87 -4.50 -20.62
C PHE A 42 20.77 -5.04 -19.19
N LEU A 43 19.78 -5.88 -18.95
CA LEU A 43 19.47 -6.44 -17.63
C LEU A 43 19.48 -7.96 -17.68
N PHE A 44 20.17 -8.60 -16.74
CA PHE A 44 20.20 -10.06 -16.58
C PHE A 44 20.51 -10.81 -17.90
N GLY A 45 21.50 -10.33 -18.65
CA GLY A 45 22.06 -11.03 -19.80
C GLY A 45 21.40 -10.74 -21.16
N LYS A 46 20.39 -9.87 -21.25
CA LYS A 46 19.80 -9.39 -22.52
C LYS A 46 19.27 -7.98 -22.42
N ASP A 47 19.07 -7.33 -23.57
CA ASP A 47 18.32 -6.07 -23.63
C ASP A 47 16.85 -6.32 -23.33
N ARG A 48 16.29 -5.49 -22.42
CA ARG A 48 14.89 -5.52 -22.04
C ARG A 48 14.28 -4.15 -22.20
N THR A 49 13.14 -4.11 -22.91
CA THR A 49 12.37 -2.90 -23.12
C THR A 49 11.15 -2.91 -22.21
N TYR A 50 10.94 -1.82 -21.51
CA TYR A 50 9.83 -1.68 -20.58
C TYR A 50 9.29 -0.25 -20.50
N CYS A 51 8.05 -0.13 -20.04
CA CYS A 51 7.42 1.12 -19.65
C CYS A 51 7.36 1.16 -18.11
N HIS A 52 7.75 2.28 -17.52
CA HIS A 52 7.75 2.51 -16.08
C HIS A 52 6.89 3.73 -15.74
N CYS A 53 5.69 3.49 -15.22
CA CYS A 53 4.71 4.50 -14.84
C CYS A 53 4.77 4.79 -13.35
N PHE A 54 4.62 6.06 -12.97
CA PHE A 54 4.62 6.56 -11.60
C PHE A 54 3.31 7.28 -11.30
N PHE A 55 2.57 6.82 -10.31
CA PHE A 55 1.37 7.46 -9.79
C PHE A 55 1.73 8.22 -8.52
N GLY A 56 1.62 9.55 -8.56
CA GLY A 56 2.14 10.44 -7.52
C GLY A 56 1.24 10.50 -6.29
N ILE A 57 1.82 10.39 -5.10
CA ILE A 57 1.13 10.58 -3.82
C ILE A 57 1.52 11.89 -3.15
N GLY A 58 0.72 12.35 -2.17
CA GLY A 58 0.76 13.71 -1.62
C GLY A 58 2.06 14.13 -0.93
N ASP A 59 2.92 13.20 -0.52
CA ASP A 59 4.23 13.49 0.09
C ASP A 59 5.37 13.59 -0.95
N GLY A 60 5.05 13.50 -2.25
CA GLY A 60 6.00 13.46 -3.36
C GLY A 60 6.62 12.08 -3.60
N GLY A 61 6.12 11.04 -2.94
CA GLY A 61 6.35 9.64 -3.27
C GLY A 61 5.50 9.20 -4.46
N ALA A 62 5.68 7.94 -4.89
CA ALA A 62 4.89 7.38 -5.97
C ALA A 62 4.67 5.88 -5.81
N LEU A 63 3.58 5.40 -6.40
CA LEU A 63 3.37 4.00 -6.70
C LEU A 63 3.83 3.77 -8.14
N ALA A 64 4.78 2.86 -8.35
CA ALA A 64 5.35 2.67 -9.67
C ALA A 64 5.08 1.26 -10.20
N PHE A 65 4.84 1.18 -11.51
CA PHE A 65 4.53 -0.06 -12.20
C PHE A 65 5.34 -0.18 -13.47
N PHE A 66 5.92 -1.37 -13.67
CA PHE A 66 6.59 -1.76 -14.91
C PHE A 66 5.67 -2.62 -15.76
N GLN A 67 5.70 -2.41 -17.08
CA GLN A 67 5.22 -3.37 -18.05
C GLN A 67 6.32 -3.64 -19.06
N PHE A 68 6.66 -4.91 -19.28
CA PHE A 68 7.62 -5.30 -20.29
C PHE A 68 6.98 -5.38 -21.68
N ALA A 69 7.74 -4.98 -22.71
CA ALA A 69 7.31 -5.15 -24.09
C ALA A 69 7.30 -6.62 -24.53
N ASP A 70 8.26 -7.40 -24.02
CA ASP A 70 8.41 -8.82 -24.25
C ASP A 70 7.56 -9.63 -23.26
N LYS A 71 6.75 -10.55 -23.77
CA LYS A 71 5.85 -11.37 -22.93
C LYS A 71 6.56 -12.44 -22.10
N GLU A 72 7.75 -12.88 -22.54
CA GLU A 72 8.58 -13.81 -21.76
C GLU A 72 9.19 -13.09 -20.56
N ASP A 73 9.65 -11.83 -20.74
CA ASP A 73 10.15 -11.00 -19.67
C ASP A 73 9.03 -10.62 -18.68
N GLU A 74 7.86 -10.27 -19.20
CA GLU A 74 6.68 -10.02 -18.35
C GLU A 74 6.37 -11.25 -17.49
N ALA A 75 6.29 -12.44 -18.08
CA ALA A 75 6.00 -13.68 -17.35
C ALA A 75 7.08 -14.02 -16.31
N LEU A 76 8.34 -13.67 -16.59
CA LEU A 76 9.47 -13.92 -15.68
C LEU A 76 9.43 -13.04 -14.43
N PHE A 77 9.00 -11.78 -14.56
CA PHE A 77 9.13 -10.77 -13.51
C PHE A 77 7.81 -10.40 -12.84
N VAL A 78 6.66 -10.80 -13.37
CA VAL A 78 5.38 -10.60 -12.67
C VAL A 78 5.38 -11.46 -11.41
N PRO A 79 5.23 -10.85 -10.22
CA PRO A 79 5.16 -11.62 -8.98
C PRO A 79 3.87 -12.44 -8.92
N ASP A 80 3.94 -13.63 -8.35
CA ASP A 80 2.76 -14.36 -7.90
C ASP A 80 2.28 -13.70 -6.60
N MET A 81 1.25 -12.84 -6.71
CA MET A 81 0.72 -12.10 -5.56
C MET A 81 -0.19 -13.03 -4.76
N PRO A 82 0.15 -13.34 -3.51
CA PRO A 82 -0.71 -14.17 -2.69
C PRO A 82 -2.02 -13.43 -2.37
N ALA A 83 -3.16 -14.08 -2.57
CA ALA A 83 -4.47 -13.56 -2.21
C ALA A 83 -4.64 -13.59 -0.68
N THR A 84 -3.97 -12.69 0.02
CA THR A 84 -4.04 -12.55 1.47
C THR A 84 -4.15 -11.08 1.88
N PRO A 85 -5.03 -10.76 2.84
CA PRO A 85 -5.13 -9.39 3.35
C PRO A 85 -3.91 -8.93 4.14
N PHE A 86 -3.01 -9.85 4.52
CA PHE A 86 -1.79 -9.54 5.26
C PHE A 86 -0.63 -9.04 4.37
N VAL A 87 -0.79 -9.11 3.04
CA VAL A 87 0.13 -8.48 2.08
C VAL A 87 -0.62 -7.34 1.39
N HIS A 88 -0.31 -6.11 1.77
CA HIS A 88 -1.01 -4.92 1.27
C HIS A 88 -0.08 -3.71 1.23
N LEU A 89 -0.51 -2.70 0.51
CA LEU A 89 0.07 -1.36 0.50
C LEU A 89 -0.87 -0.42 1.22
N ALA A 90 -0.43 0.15 2.33
CA ALA A 90 -1.22 1.11 3.09
C ALA A 90 -0.84 2.56 2.73
N LEU A 91 -1.84 3.36 2.40
CA LEU A 91 -1.74 4.79 2.14
C LEU A 91 -2.45 5.54 3.25
N LYS A 92 -1.72 6.45 3.92
CA LYS A 92 -2.31 7.32 4.92
C LYS A 92 -3.19 8.38 4.25
N VAL A 93 -4.40 8.52 4.76
CA VAL A 93 -5.37 9.55 4.35
C VAL A 93 -6.01 10.18 5.58
N ASP A 94 -6.67 11.33 5.42
CA ASP A 94 -7.60 11.86 6.41
C ASP A 94 -9.03 11.32 6.20
N GLU A 95 -9.93 11.61 7.12
CA GLU A 95 -11.32 11.11 7.08
C GLU A 95 -12.06 11.56 5.82
N GLU A 96 -11.87 12.80 5.39
CA GLU A 96 -12.52 13.34 4.19
C GLU A 96 -12.03 12.60 2.92
N THR A 97 -10.72 12.43 2.80
CA THR A 97 -10.12 11.70 1.69
C THR A 97 -10.54 10.23 1.71
N GLN A 98 -10.60 9.57 2.88
CA GLN A 98 -11.03 8.19 2.98
C GLN A 98 -12.49 8.02 2.51
N ALA A 99 -13.39 8.90 2.95
CA ALA A 99 -14.79 8.90 2.53
C ALA A 99 -14.95 9.16 1.01
N GLU A 100 -14.14 10.05 0.45
CA GLU A 100 -14.14 10.28 -1.01
C GLU A 100 -13.61 9.05 -1.78
N MET A 101 -12.59 8.35 -1.27
CA MET A 101 -12.11 7.09 -1.88
C MET A 101 -13.19 6.01 -1.87
N GLU A 102 -13.89 5.80 -0.76
CA GLU A 102 -15.02 4.86 -0.68
C GLU A 102 -16.10 5.19 -1.72
N LYS A 103 -16.46 6.47 -1.84
CA LYS A 103 -17.44 6.95 -2.81
C LYS A 103 -16.99 6.72 -4.24
N ARG A 104 -15.74 7.03 -4.59
CA ARG A 104 -15.18 6.83 -5.94
C ARG A 104 -15.12 5.36 -6.31
N ILE A 105 -14.64 4.50 -5.41
CA ILE A 105 -14.64 3.04 -5.59
C ILE A 105 -16.04 2.55 -5.97
N LYS A 106 -17.06 2.95 -5.19
CA LYS A 106 -18.45 2.59 -5.44
C LYS A 106 -19.02 3.15 -6.75
N GLN A 107 -18.69 4.40 -7.09
CA GLN A 107 -19.16 5.05 -8.34
C GLN A 107 -18.63 4.34 -9.59
N HIS A 108 -17.47 3.69 -9.52
CA HIS A 108 -16.89 2.92 -10.61
C HIS A 108 -17.31 1.43 -10.60
N GLY A 109 -18.34 1.08 -9.81
CA GLY A 109 -18.87 -0.27 -9.76
C GLY A 109 -17.96 -1.27 -9.04
N LEU A 110 -16.98 -0.77 -8.28
CA LEU A 110 -16.13 -1.57 -7.40
C LEU A 110 -16.69 -1.53 -5.98
N GLU A 111 -16.32 -2.51 -5.18
CA GLU A 111 -16.65 -2.54 -3.77
C GLU A 111 -15.37 -2.58 -2.94
N ALA A 112 -15.37 -1.90 -1.80
CA ALA A 112 -14.34 -2.14 -0.80
C ALA A 112 -14.39 -3.61 -0.40
N THR A 113 -13.25 -4.28 -0.41
CA THR A 113 -13.17 -5.71 -0.05
C THR A 113 -13.61 -5.90 1.39
N TYR A 114 -13.21 -4.98 2.26
CA TYR A 114 -13.65 -4.89 3.66
C TYR A 114 -13.22 -3.55 4.27
N THR A 115 -13.81 -3.22 5.40
CA THR A 115 -13.44 -2.08 6.26
C THR A 115 -13.14 -2.61 7.64
N LEU A 116 -12.06 -2.15 8.27
CA LEU A 116 -11.66 -2.58 9.61
C LEU A 116 -11.41 -1.38 10.53
N GLU A 117 -11.94 -1.51 11.75
CA GLU A 117 -11.60 -0.66 12.87
C GLU A 117 -10.49 -1.35 13.69
N HIS A 118 -9.31 -0.77 13.68
CA HIS A 118 -8.17 -1.29 14.45
C HIS A 118 -8.10 -0.70 15.86
N GLY A 119 -8.95 0.28 16.16
CA GLY A 119 -8.96 1.04 17.40
C GLY A 119 -7.97 2.23 17.38
N TYR A 120 -6.81 2.07 16.74
CA TYR A 120 -5.84 3.14 16.51
C TYR A 120 -5.90 3.74 15.10
N CYS A 121 -6.60 3.10 14.17
CA CYS A 121 -6.91 3.60 12.84
C CYS A 121 -8.13 2.89 12.27
N ARG A 122 -8.80 3.54 11.32
CA ARG A 122 -9.82 2.96 10.46
C ARG A 122 -9.25 2.75 9.07
N SER A 123 -9.46 1.58 8.49
CA SER A 123 -8.90 1.19 7.21
C SER A 123 -9.97 0.68 6.23
N VAL A 124 -9.86 1.11 4.97
CA VAL A 124 -10.67 0.66 3.84
C VAL A 124 -9.77 -0.04 2.85
N TYR A 125 -10.14 -1.24 2.44
CA TYR A 125 -9.33 -2.09 1.58
C TYR A 125 -10.01 -2.31 0.22
N VAL A 126 -9.22 -2.28 -0.84
CA VAL A 126 -9.65 -2.59 -2.21
C VAL A 126 -8.55 -3.38 -2.92
N VAL A 127 -8.93 -4.25 -3.85
CA VAL A 127 -7.95 -5.01 -4.65
C VAL A 127 -7.77 -4.32 -6.00
N ASP A 128 -6.51 -4.08 -6.38
CA ASP A 128 -6.15 -3.51 -7.67
C ASP A 128 -6.22 -4.55 -8.81
N PRO A 129 -6.12 -4.16 -10.10
CA PRO A 129 -6.15 -5.09 -11.23
C PRO A 129 -5.02 -6.13 -11.26
N ASN A 130 -3.98 -5.97 -10.44
CA ASN A 130 -2.86 -6.90 -10.34
C ASN A 130 -3.03 -7.89 -9.19
N GLY A 131 -4.14 -7.80 -8.43
CA GLY A 131 -4.38 -8.63 -7.25
C GLY A 131 -3.75 -8.09 -5.97
N MET A 132 -3.17 -6.88 -5.98
CA MET A 132 -2.60 -6.27 -4.80
C MET A 132 -3.68 -5.60 -3.96
N THR A 133 -3.67 -5.86 -2.66
CA THR A 133 -4.52 -5.16 -1.72
C THR A 133 -3.97 -3.76 -1.47
N VAL A 134 -4.79 -2.74 -1.68
CA VAL A 134 -4.53 -1.34 -1.35
C VAL A 134 -5.39 -0.96 -0.16
N GLU A 135 -4.77 -0.40 0.86
CA GLU A 135 -5.40 0.08 2.08
C GLU A 135 -5.36 1.60 2.14
N PHE A 136 -6.50 2.22 2.43
CA PHE A 136 -6.57 3.62 2.80
C PHE A 136 -6.81 3.71 4.31
N THR A 137 -5.80 4.13 5.06
CA THR A 137 -5.85 4.16 6.52
C THR A 137 -5.90 5.58 7.05
N CYS A 138 -6.85 5.83 7.96
CA CYS A 138 -6.98 7.08 8.69
C CYS A 138 -6.70 6.81 10.17
N ASP A 139 -5.70 7.51 10.73
CA ASP A 139 -5.33 7.34 12.14
C ASP A 139 -6.43 7.89 13.05
N ASP A 140 -6.75 7.16 14.13
CA ASP A 140 -7.51 7.73 15.24
C ASP A 140 -6.61 8.75 15.97
N PRO A 141 -7.10 9.97 16.25
CA PRO A 141 -6.32 10.97 16.98
C PRO A 141 -5.78 10.48 18.34
N ARG A 142 -6.46 9.53 18.98
CA ARG A 142 -6.02 8.91 20.23
C ARG A 142 -4.74 8.07 20.04
N ALA A 143 -4.45 7.62 18.82
CA ALA A 143 -3.26 6.82 18.52
C ALA A 143 -1.93 7.55 18.80
N ALA A 144 -1.94 8.89 18.80
CA ALA A 144 -0.77 9.68 19.19
C ALA A 144 -0.48 9.60 20.69
N ILE A 145 -1.50 9.28 21.51
CA ILE A 145 -1.35 9.14 22.98
C ILE A 145 -0.52 7.89 23.25
N GLY A 146 0.57 8.03 23.99
CA GLY A 146 1.46 6.92 24.37
C GLY A 146 2.38 6.41 23.24
N GLU A 147 2.53 7.14 22.12
CA GLU A 147 3.42 6.72 21.02
C GLU A 147 4.87 6.54 21.48
N GLU A 148 5.39 7.43 22.31
CA GLU A 148 6.75 7.32 22.85
C GLU A 148 6.92 6.07 23.71
N GLU A 149 5.94 5.73 24.53
CA GLU A 149 5.93 4.52 25.36
C GLU A 149 5.89 3.27 24.49
N ARG A 150 5.00 3.21 23.50
CA ARG A 150 4.95 2.09 22.55
C ARG A 150 6.27 1.91 21.82
N ARG A 151 6.89 3.01 21.40
CA ARG A 151 8.21 2.99 20.74
C ARG A 151 9.28 2.47 21.68
N ALA A 152 9.29 2.91 22.93
CA ALA A 152 10.25 2.44 23.95
C ALA A 152 10.07 0.95 24.24
N ASN A 153 8.84 0.45 24.26
CA ASN A 153 8.50 -0.94 24.57
C ASN A 153 8.54 -1.89 23.37
N ALA A 154 8.67 -1.38 22.13
CA ALA A 154 8.54 -2.18 20.90
C ALA A 154 9.44 -3.43 20.87
N GLN A 155 10.69 -3.33 21.33
CA GLN A 155 11.61 -4.47 21.40
C GLN A 155 11.20 -5.48 22.47
N ALA A 156 10.73 -5.03 23.62
CA ALA A 156 10.27 -5.91 24.70
C ALA A 156 9.02 -6.69 24.27
N GLU A 157 8.07 -6.03 23.61
CA GLU A 157 6.87 -6.65 23.05
C GLU A 157 7.20 -7.70 21.98
N LEU A 158 8.15 -7.41 21.10
CA LEU A 158 8.63 -8.39 20.13
C LEU A 158 9.24 -9.61 20.82
N GLN A 159 10.08 -9.41 21.83
CA GLN A 159 10.71 -10.53 22.58
C GLN A 159 9.66 -11.36 23.34
N ARG A 160 8.64 -10.71 23.91
CA ARG A 160 7.50 -11.38 24.54
C ARG A 160 6.79 -12.32 23.56
N TRP A 161 6.47 -11.81 22.35
CA TRP A 161 5.86 -12.61 21.28
C TRP A 161 6.73 -13.80 20.88
N LEU A 162 8.03 -13.59 20.66
CA LEU A 162 8.98 -14.64 20.28
C LEU A 162 9.16 -15.70 21.38
N ALA A 163 8.92 -15.35 22.64
CA ALA A 163 8.94 -16.28 23.77
C ALA A 163 7.62 -17.09 23.91
N GLY A 164 6.63 -16.87 23.04
CA GLY A 164 5.37 -17.60 23.02
C GLY A 164 4.23 -16.96 23.82
N ASP A 165 4.44 -15.76 24.37
CA ASP A 165 3.34 -14.99 24.95
C ASP A 165 2.67 -14.15 23.84
N HIS A 166 1.51 -14.60 23.39
CA HIS A 166 0.74 -14.00 22.31
C HIS A 166 -0.47 -13.17 22.81
N THR A 167 -0.42 -12.74 24.07
CA THR A 167 -1.44 -11.87 24.64
C THR A 167 -1.51 -10.55 23.87
N SER A 168 -2.74 -10.10 23.54
CA SER A 168 -2.96 -8.81 22.86
C SER A 168 -2.45 -7.65 23.71
N ASN A 169 -1.79 -6.70 23.06
CA ASN A 169 -1.38 -5.41 23.66
C ASN A 169 -2.05 -4.20 22.96
N ASN A 170 -3.11 -4.45 22.17
CA ASN A 170 -3.88 -3.39 21.52
C ASN A 170 -5.02 -2.92 22.42
N ASP A 171 -4.71 -2.03 23.34
CA ASP A 171 -5.66 -1.49 24.32
C ASP A 171 -6.75 -0.61 23.68
N PHE A 172 -6.53 -0.07 22.47
CA PHE A 172 -7.53 0.71 21.75
C PHE A 172 -8.77 -0.11 21.37
N ARG A 173 -8.61 -1.41 21.06
CA ARG A 173 -9.74 -2.30 20.76
C ARG A 173 -10.56 -2.69 21.98
N HIS A 174 -10.00 -2.61 23.18
CA HIS A 174 -10.67 -2.96 24.41
C HIS A 174 -11.46 -1.80 25.02
N ALA A 175 -11.13 -0.55 24.63
CA ALA A 175 -11.80 0.65 25.15
C ALA A 175 -13.22 0.85 24.58
N GLU A 176 -13.58 0.19 23.47
CA GLU A 176 -14.92 0.28 22.86
C GLU A 176 -15.92 -0.75 23.40
N ALA A 177 -15.47 -1.72 24.19
CA ALA A 177 -16.28 -2.79 24.75
C ALA A 177 -16.75 -2.50 26.19
N ALA A 178 -16.43 -1.35 26.74
CA ALA A 178 -16.83 -0.86 28.07
C ALA A 178 -17.77 0.34 27.96
#